data_e3afbe706f894edd56f310380d850bb5
#
_entry.id   e3afbe706f894edd56f310380d850bb5
#
_cell.length_a   1.000
_cell.length_b   1.000
_cell.length_c   1.000
_cell.angle_alpha   90.00
_cell.angle_beta   90.00
_cell.angle_gamma   90.00
#
_symmetry.space_group_name_H-M   'P 1'
#
loop_
_entity.id
_entity.type
_entity.pdbx_description
1 polymer ?
#
loop_
_entity_poly.entity_id
_entity_poly.type
_entity_poly.pdbx_seq_one_letter_code
_entity_poly.pdbx_strand_id
1 'polypeptide(L)'
;MSANFIPSFVRQFNQEAKAEVILAGDNELLMQGKIYICQQNSVFGGLLNISLNFSPEKTTFNPNINLLFNSALNIAHTNNILAILLTGMADDGAAGLFELYKKGVKCVCENEKDCVVFGMPKKAIELNPKLRALSLNEIKKEILKFIE
;
A
#
# COMPACT_ATOMS: atom_id res chain seq x y z
N MET A 1 0.30 -5.97 -11.31
CA MET A 1 -0.97 -6.60 -11.76
C MET A 1 -1.43 -5.85 -13.00
N SER A 2 -1.84 -6.52 -14.06
CA SER A 2 -2.28 -5.83 -15.26
C SER A 2 -3.60 -5.10 -15.05
N ALA A 3 -3.78 -3.94 -15.70
CA ALA A 3 -5.00 -3.11 -15.56
C ALA A 3 -6.28 -3.89 -15.93
N ASN A 4 -6.20 -4.82 -16.87
CA ASN A 4 -7.34 -5.63 -17.29
C ASN A 4 -7.76 -6.68 -16.25
N PHE A 5 -6.86 -7.10 -15.37
CA PHE A 5 -7.12 -8.09 -14.32
C PHE A 5 -7.72 -7.47 -13.06
N ILE A 6 -7.38 -6.22 -12.75
CA ILE A 6 -7.75 -5.55 -11.50
C ILE A 6 -9.27 -5.57 -11.24
N PRO A 7 -10.15 -5.23 -12.20
CA PRO A 7 -11.59 -5.26 -11.95
C PRO A 7 -12.13 -6.66 -11.58
N SER A 8 -11.60 -7.71 -12.21
CA SER A 8 -11.99 -9.09 -11.88
C SER A 8 -11.50 -9.49 -10.49
N PHE A 9 -10.28 -9.12 -10.15
CA PHE A 9 -9.71 -9.33 -8.82
C PHE A 9 -10.55 -8.63 -7.73
N VAL A 10 -10.96 -7.38 -7.94
CA VAL A 10 -11.80 -6.64 -7.00
C VAL A 10 -13.13 -7.35 -6.77
N ARG A 11 -13.80 -7.81 -7.85
CA ARG A 11 -15.05 -8.56 -7.73
C ARG A 11 -14.90 -9.84 -6.91
N GLN A 12 -13.86 -10.63 -7.20
CA GLN A 12 -13.58 -11.86 -6.46
C GLN A 12 -13.24 -11.55 -5.00
N PHE A 13 -12.36 -10.61 -4.76
CA PHE A 13 -11.95 -10.23 -3.40
C PHE A 13 -13.14 -9.72 -2.58
N ASN A 14 -14.04 -8.95 -3.19
CA ASN A 14 -15.25 -8.46 -2.51
C ASN A 14 -16.20 -9.59 -2.09
N GLN A 15 -16.20 -10.72 -2.79
CA GLN A 15 -17.00 -11.90 -2.41
C GLN A 15 -16.42 -12.64 -1.19
N GLU A 16 -15.11 -12.59 -1.00
CA GLU A 16 -14.39 -13.30 0.06
C GLU A 16 -14.13 -12.44 1.30
N ALA A 17 -14.00 -11.12 1.13
CA ALA A 17 -13.71 -10.20 2.21
C ALA A 17 -14.95 -9.89 3.07
N LYS A 18 -14.72 -9.66 4.37
CA LYS A 18 -15.78 -9.18 5.27
C LYS A 18 -16.07 -7.67 5.09
N ALA A 19 -15.07 -6.92 4.65
CA ALA A 19 -15.20 -5.50 4.35
C ALA A 19 -15.54 -5.31 2.87
N GLU A 20 -16.24 -4.22 2.55
CA GLU A 20 -16.51 -3.85 1.16
C GLU A 20 -15.21 -3.53 0.42
N VAL A 21 -14.98 -4.18 -0.72
CA VAL A 21 -13.81 -3.95 -1.58
C VAL A 21 -14.23 -3.14 -2.79
N ILE A 22 -13.60 -2.00 -2.99
CA ILE A 22 -13.94 -1.00 -4.00
C ILE A 22 -12.78 -0.84 -4.98
N LEU A 23 -13.09 -0.82 -6.26
CA LEU A 23 -12.19 -0.34 -7.29
C LEU A 23 -12.13 1.19 -7.19
N ALA A 24 -11.02 1.73 -6.72
CA ALA A 24 -10.89 3.16 -6.47
C ALA A 24 -11.04 3.98 -7.75
N GLY A 25 -11.94 4.97 -7.73
CA GLY A 25 -12.11 5.97 -8.76
C GLY A 25 -11.25 7.21 -8.54
N ASP A 26 -11.39 8.19 -9.43
CA ASP A 26 -10.80 9.50 -9.23
C ASP A 26 -11.61 10.31 -8.19
N ASN A 27 -10.93 11.06 -7.34
CA ASN A 27 -11.54 11.78 -6.20
C ASN A 27 -12.36 10.86 -5.26
N GLU A 28 -11.94 9.61 -5.12
CA GLU A 28 -12.60 8.63 -4.25
C GLU A 28 -12.40 8.97 -2.79
N LEU A 29 -13.46 9.31 -2.08
CA LEU A 29 -13.41 9.58 -0.63
C LEU A 29 -13.19 8.27 0.13
N LEU A 30 -12.19 8.26 1.00
CA LEU A 30 -11.91 7.10 1.84
C LEU A 30 -12.84 7.06 3.05
N MET A 31 -13.51 5.95 3.20
CA MET A 31 -14.44 5.69 4.30
C MET A 31 -13.93 4.54 5.17
N GLN A 32 -14.16 4.67 6.48
CA GLN A 32 -13.79 3.64 7.44
C GLN A 32 -14.46 2.28 7.12
N GLY A 33 -13.75 1.20 7.33
CA GLY A 33 -14.25 -0.16 7.14
C GLY A 33 -14.27 -0.64 5.70
N LYS A 34 -13.70 0.10 4.76
CA LYS A 34 -13.64 -0.25 3.34
C LYS A 34 -12.21 -0.53 2.87
N ILE A 35 -12.09 -1.31 1.81
CA ILE A 35 -10.84 -1.63 1.13
C ILE A 35 -10.87 -1.02 -0.26
N TYR A 36 -9.85 -0.24 -0.61
CA TYR A 36 -9.75 0.43 -1.90
C TYR A 36 -8.58 -0.15 -2.69
N ILE A 37 -8.86 -0.58 -3.92
CA ILE A 37 -7.86 -1.14 -4.84
C ILE A 37 -7.59 -0.11 -5.94
N CYS A 38 -6.37 0.41 -6.00
CA CYS A 38 -5.95 1.33 -7.04
C CYS A 38 -5.79 0.60 -8.38
N GLN A 39 -6.42 1.13 -9.43
CA GLN A 39 -6.34 0.57 -10.78
C GLN A 39 -5.30 1.27 -11.67
N GLN A 40 -4.87 2.44 -11.26
CA GLN A 40 -3.82 3.23 -11.92
C GLN A 40 -3.10 4.10 -10.89
N ASN A 41 -2.11 4.86 -11.34
CA ASN A 41 -1.38 5.77 -10.47
C ASN A 41 -2.34 6.65 -9.69
N SER A 42 -2.23 6.56 -8.37
CA SER A 42 -3.12 7.25 -7.43
C SER A 42 -2.31 7.89 -6.32
N VAL A 43 -2.80 9.01 -5.81
CA VAL A 43 -2.19 9.77 -4.72
C VAL A 43 -3.24 10.13 -3.68
N PHE A 44 -2.83 10.20 -2.43
CA PHE A 44 -3.68 10.72 -1.36
C PHE A 44 -3.84 12.22 -1.48
N GLY A 45 -5.06 12.69 -1.27
CA GLY A 45 -5.43 14.09 -1.19
C GLY A 45 -6.40 14.36 -0.04
N GLY A 46 -6.74 15.65 0.14
CA GLY A 46 -7.61 16.11 1.20
C GLY A 46 -6.90 16.30 2.55
N LEU A 47 -7.36 17.26 3.33
CA LEU A 47 -6.84 17.55 4.68
C LEU A 47 -7.76 16.99 5.78
N LEU A 48 -9.06 17.17 5.62
CA LEU A 48 -10.07 16.69 6.58
C LEU A 48 -10.74 15.39 6.12
N ASN A 49 -11.04 15.30 4.84
CA ASN A 49 -11.59 14.10 4.20
C ASN A 49 -10.56 13.56 3.22
N ILE A 50 -9.93 12.46 3.59
CA ILE A 50 -8.90 11.85 2.76
C ILE A 50 -9.55 11.24 1.52
N SER A 51 -8.96 11.51 0.36
CA SER A 51 -9.36 10.95 -0.92
C SER A 51 -8.20 10.27 -1.64
N LEU A 52 -8.53 9.37 -2.55
CA LEU A 52 -7.62 8.89 -3.60
C LEU A 52 -7.93 9.64 -4.89
N ASN A 53 -6.91 10.19 -5.52
CA ASN A 53 -7.02 10.93 -6.76
C ASN A 53 -6.12 10.29 -7.80
N PHE A 54 -6.57 10.20 -9.04
CA PHE A 54 -5.73 9.74 -10.12
C PHE A 54 -4.58 10.71 -10.36
N SER A 55 -3.39 10.16 -10.59
CA SER A 55 -2.21 10.94 -10.94
C SER A 55 -1.92 10.83 -12.43
N PRO A 56 -1.69 11.94 -13.14
CA PRO A 56 -1.29 11.93 -14.54
C PRO A 56 0.20 11.56 -14.72
N GLU A 57 0.92 11.37 -13.64
CA GLU A 57 2.35 11.07 -13.67
C GLU A 57 2.64 9.76 -14.40
N LYS A 58 3.58 9.81 -15.35
CA LYS A 58 4.03 8.63 -16.08
C LYS A 58 5.13 7.94 -15.30
N THR A 59 4.91 6.69 -14.97
CA THR A 59 5.82 5.86 -14.19
C THR A 59 6.11 4.54 -14.89
N THR A 60 7.20 3.89 -14.54
CA THR A 60 7.56 2.57 -15.08
C THR A 60 6.53 1.51 -14.71
N PHE A 61 6.00 1.58 -13.48
CA PHE A 61 4.93 0.71 -12.98
C PHE A 61 3.64 1.52 -12.82
N ASN A 62 2.51 0.98 -13.24
CA ASN A 62 1.21 1.62 -13.10
C ASN A 62 0.15 0.55 -12.74
N PRO A 63 -0.46 0.61 -11.55
CA PRO A 63 -0.24 1.60 -10.48
C PRO A 63 1.17 1.53 -9.86
N ASN A 64 1.67 2.68 -9.44
CA ASN A 64 2.98 2.84 -8.83
C ASN A 64 2.86 2.99 -7.31
N ILE A 65 3.54 2.11 -6.57
CA ILE A 65 3.48 2.07 -5.11
C ILE A 65 4.28 3.22 -4.49
N ASN A 66 5.46 3.55 -5.04
CA ASN A 66 6.26 4.68 -4.54
C ASN A 66 5.47 5.99 -4.61
N LEU A 67 4.73 6.21 -5.69
CA LEU A 67 3.89 7.40 -5.86
C LEU A 67 2.82 7.48 -4.76
N LEU A 68 2.13 6.38 -4.49
CA LEU A 68 1.13 6.30 -3.44
C LEU A 68 1.74 6.52 -2.06
N PHE A 69 2.84 5.84 -1.73
CA PHE A 69 3.52 5.96 -0.44
C PHE A 69 4.07 7.37 -0.21
N ASN A 70 4.67 7.99 -1.22
CA ASN A 70 5.17 9.36 -1.11
C ASN A 70 4.03 10.36 -0.86
N SER A 71 2.87 10.18 -1.49
CA SER A 71 1.72 11.04 -1.23
C SER A 71 1.16 10.89 0.19
N ALA A 72 1.32 9.72 0.81
CA ALA A 72 0.90 9.49 2.19
C ALA A 72 1.69 10.33 3.21
N LEU A 73 2.87 10.85 2.85
CA LEU A 73 3.63 11.79 3.69
C LEU A 73 2.83 13.05 4.03
N ASN A 74 1.97 13.49 3.12
CA ASN A 74 1.16 14.70 3.29
C ASN A 74 0.06 14.53 4.36
N ILE A 75 -0.35 13.31 4.64
CA ILE A 75 -1.41 12.98 5.60
C ILE A 75 -0.89 12.30 6.88
N ALA A 76 0.40 11.97 6.92
CA ALA A 76 1.01 11.21 8.01
C ALA A 76 1.04 11.96 9.35
N HIS A 77 0.99 13.29 9.34
CA HIS A 77 1.00 14.10 10.57
C HIS A 77 -0.37 14.20 11.25
N THR A 78 -1.45 13.90 10.54
CA THR A 78 -2.83 13.94 11.06
C THR A 78 -3.50 12.57 11.13
N ASN A 79 -2.86 11.55 10.58
CA ASN A 79 -3.43 10.22 10.49
C ASN A 79 -2.44 9.15 10.95
N ASN A 80 -2.93 8.15 11.65
CA ASN A 80 -2.17 6.94 11.91
C ASN A 80 -2.09 6.12 10.61
N ILE A 81 -0.88 5.74 10.21
CA ILE A 81 -0.63 4.96 9.02
C ILE A 81 0.17 3.70 9.37
N LEU A 82 -0.25 2.58 8.83
CA LEU A 82 0.53 1.35 8.77
C LEU A 82 0.83 1.06 7.28
N ALA A 83 2.08 1.20 6.88
CA ALA A 83 2.53 0.92 5.52
C ALA A 83 3.11 -0.50 5.44
N ILE A 84 2.63 -1.29 4.49
CA ILE A 84 3.01 -2.70 4.33
C ILE A 84 3.44 -2.92 2.88
N LEU A 85 4.63 -3.53 2.69
CA LEU A 85 5.13 -3.91 1.38
C LEU A 85 5.19 -5.44 1.27
N LEU A 86 4.36 -6.00 0.41
CA LEU A 86 4.27 -7.45 0.21
C LEU A 86 5.12 -7.91 -0.97
N THR A 87 5.14 -9.21 -1.18
CA THR A 87 5.78 -9.88 -2.32
C THR A 87 5.61 -9.11 -3.62
N GLY A 88 6.64 -9.04 -4.43
CA GLY A 88 6.59 -8.38 -5.73
C GLY A 88 7.96 -8.30 -6.40
N MET A 89 7.91 -8.18 -7.72
CA MET A 89 9.09 -8.05 -8.59
C MET A 89 9.58 -6.60 -8.63
N ALA A 90 10.85 -6.43 -8.95
CA ALA A 90 11.54 -5.13 -9.02
C ALA A 90 11.68 -4.42 -7.66
N ASP A 91 11.55 -3.10 -7.62
CA ASP A 91 11.87 -2.25 -6.46
C ASP A 91 10.80 -1.22 -6.11
N ASP A 92 9.64 -1.29 -6.79
CA ASP A 92 8.56 -0.34 -6.53
C ASP A 92 8.08 -0.43 -5.08
N GLY A 93 7.80 0.70 -4.48
CA GLY A 93 7.38 0.82 -3.08
C GLY A 93 8.53 0.86 -2.05
N ALA A 94 9.72 0.38 -2.38
CA ALA A 94 10.84 0.33 -1.44
C ALA A 94 11.31 1.72 -0.99
N ALA A 95 11.50 2.64 -1.93
CA ALA A 95 11.91 4.01 -1.64
C ALA A 95 10.82 4.79 -0.89
N GLY A 96 9.56 4.69 -1.33
CA GLY A 96 8.44 5.34 -0.65
C GLY A 96 8.23 4.82 0.77
N LEU A 97 8.39 3.52 1.00
CA LEU A 97 8.32 2.92 2.33
C LEU A 97 9.41 3.48 3.24
N PHE A 98 10.63 3.68 2.72
CA PHE A 98 11.73 4.27 3.48
C PHE A 98 11.46 5.74 3.85
N GLU A 99 10.90 6.53 2.94
CA GLU A 99 10.50 7.91 3.23
C GLU A 99 9.44 7.96 4.35
N LEU A 100 8.43 7.11 4.30
CA LEU A 100 7.43 6.97 5.36
C LEU A 100 8.06 6.56 6.69
N TYR A 101 8.98 5.60 6.69
CA TYR A 101 9.71 5.17 7.88
C TYR A 101 10.49 6.32 8.54
N LYS A 102 11.19 7.13 7.74
CA LYS A 102 11.94 8.31 8.25
C LYS A 102 11.02 9.35 8.91
N LYS A 103 9.75 9.40 8.54
CA LYS A 103 8.72 10.26 9.14
C LYS A 103 8.03 9.64 10.35
N GLY A 104 8.48 8.48 10.81
CA GLY A 104 7.93 7.80 11.98
C GLY A 104 6.66 7.00 11.71
N VAL A 105 6.29 6.81 10.45
CA VAL A 105 5.19 5.92 10.07
C VAL A 105 5.57 4.48 10.37
N LYS A 106 4.62 3.71 10.88
CA LYS A 106 4.81 2.28 11.12
C LYS A 106 4.90 1.54 9.79
N CYS A 107 6.09 0.98 9.51
CA CYS A 107 6.38 0.30 8.25
C CYS A 107 6.82 -1.14 8.51
N VAL A 108 6.33 -2.06 7.69
CA VAL A 108 6.74 -3.47 7.69
C VAL A 108 6.79 -4.00 6.26
N CYS A 109 7.54 -5.07 6.03
CA CYS A 109 7.51 -5.78 4.76
C CYS A 109 7.37 -7.29 4.99
N GLU A 110 6.99 -8.00 3.94
CA GLU A 110 6.94 -9.45 3.96
C GLU A 110 8.37 -10.03 3.97
N ASN A 111 8.59 -11.10 4.76
CA ASN A 111 9.87 -11.75 4.85
C ASN A 111 10.18 -12.60 3.59
N GLU A 112 11.44 -12.96 3.40
CA GLU A 112 11.90 -13.74 2.24
C GLU A 112 11.21 -15.10 2.15
N LYS A 113 10.99 -15.75 3.30
CA LYS A 113 10.45 -17.11 3.37
C LYS A 113 9.02 -17.21 2.86
N ASP A 114 8.20 -16.19 3.11
CA ASP A 114 6.79 -16.17 2.71
C ASP A 114 6.57 -15.55 1.33
N CYS A 115 7.51 -14.72 0.85
CA CYS A 115 7.42 -14.09 -0.45
C CYS A 115 7.38 -15.10 -1.60
N VAL A 116 6.43 -14.96 -2.51
CA VAL A 116 6.47 -15.64 -3.81
C VAL A 116 7.61 -15.08 -4.68
N VAL A 117 7.78 -13.76 -4.67
CA VAL A 117 8.89 -13.06 -5.33
C VAL A 117 9.49 -12.07 -4.33
N PHE A 118 10.72 -12.32 -3.90
CA PHE A 118 11.44 -11.46 -2.95
C PHE A 118 12.24 -10.38 -3.68
N GLY A 119 11.53 -9.48 -4.37
CA GLY A 119 12.11 -8.31 -5.07
C GLY A 119 11.88 -7.02 -4.30
N MET A 120 10.65 -6.52 -4.29
CA MET A 120 10.29 -5.28 -3.59
C MET A 120 10.63 -5.31 -2.09
N PRO A 121 10.29 -6.35 -1.30
CA PRO A 121 10.66 -6.43 0.10
C PRO A 121 12.18 -6.49 0.32
N LYS A 122 12.91 -7.23 -0.53
CA LYS A 122 14.39 -7.28 -0.49
C LYS A 122 14.97 -5.88 -0.64
N LYS A 123 14.51 -5.13 -1.64
CA LYS A 123 14.98 -3.77 -1.87
C LYS A 123 14.66 -2.83 -0.70
N ALA A 124 13.50 -2.98 -0.09
CA ALA A 124 13.12 -2.20 1.09
C ALA A 124 14.04 -2.47 2.29
N ILE A 125 14.43 -3.73 2.52
CA ILE A 125 15.38 -4.12 3.59
C ILE A 125 16.78 -3.60 3.29
N GLU A 126 17.22 -3.65 2.02
CA GLU A 126 18.52 -3.09 1.62
C GLU A 126 18.61 -1.59 1.89
N LEU A 127 17.53 -0.84 1.61
CA LEU A 127 17.45 0.60 1.89
C LEU A 127 17.34 0.91 3.38
N ASN A 128 16.66 0.05 4.13
CA ASN A 128 16.44 0.22 5.56
C ASN A 128 16.65 -1.11 6.31
N PRO A 129 17.89 -1.39 6.77
CA PRO A 129 18.18 -2.60 7.53
C PRO A 129 17.44 -2.73 8.87
N LYS A 130 16.81 -1.66 9.35
CA LYS A 130 15.95 -1.65 10.56
C LYS A 130 14.49 -1.98 10.27
N LEU A 131 14.12 -2.12 8.99
CA LEU A 131 12.76 -2.46 8.61
C LEU A 131 12.41 -3.87 9.12
N ARG A 132 11.24 -3.99 9.73
CA ARG A 132 10.75 -5.29 10.23
C ARG A 132 10.24 -6.11 9.06
N ALA A 133 10.92 -7.22 8.77
CA ALA A 133 10.48 -8.24 7.83
C ALA A 133 9.68 -9.29 8.59
N LEU A 134 8.41 -9.47 8.25
CA LEU A 134 7.44 -10.28 8.98
C LEU A 134 6.84 -11.38 8.09
N SER A 135 6.44 -12.48 8.70
CA SER A 135 5.61 -13.48 8.04
C SER A 135 4.20 -12.92 7.75
N LEU A 136 3.49 -13.52 6.82
CA LEU A 136 2.09 -13.14 6.54
C LEU A 136 1.20 -13.22 7.79
N ASN A 137 1.42 -14.23 8.65
CA ASN A 137 0.70 -14.36 9.90
C ASN A 137 1.01 -13.23 10.90
N GLU A 138 2.25 -12.78 10.96
CA GLU A 138 2.64 -11.63 11.80
C GLU A 138 2.10 -10.33 11.22
N ILE A 139 2.14 -10.14 9.90
CA ILE A 139 1.53 -8.98 9.22
C ILE A 139 0.03 -8.91 9.54
N LYS A 140 -0.67 -10.04 9.47
CA LYS A 140 -2.09 -10.12 9.86
C LYS A 140 -2.31 -9.64 11.29
N LYS A 141 -1.47 -10.07 12.24
CA LYS A 141 -1.56 -9.62 13.64
C LYS A 141 -1.27 -8.12 13.78
N GLU A 142 -0.30 -7.60 13.03
CA GLU A 142 0.00 -6.16 13.02
C GLU A 142 -1.20 -5.33 12.51
N ILE A 143 -1.87 -5.79 11.44
CA ILE A 143 -3.08 -5.15 10.92
C ILE A 143 -4.19 -5.16 11.98
N LEU A 144 -4.46 -6.30 12.60
CA LEU A 144 -5.51 -6.42 13.62
C LEU A 144 -5.26 -5.50 14.81
N LYS A 145 -4.01 -5.41 15.29
CA LYS A 145 -3.64 -4.47 16.36
C LYS A 145 -3.78 -3.00 15.94
N PHE A 146 -3.56 -2.71 14.66
CA PHE A 146 -3.63 -1.35 14.16
C PHE A 146 -5.05 -0.83 14.05
N ILE A 147 -6.02 -1.69 13.76
CA ILE A 147 -7.44 -1.32 13.62
C ILE A 147 -8.24 -1.42 14.93
N GLU A 148 -7.66 -1.99 15.98
CA GLU A 148 -8.24 -1.99 17.35
C GLU A 148 -8.08 -0.61 18.01
#